data_79dbbaab30fef1f19ebd8fc1ad501d0e
#
_entry.id   79dbbaab30fef1f19ebd8fc1ad501d0e
#
_cell.length_a   1.000
_cell.length_b   1.000
_cell.length_c   1.000
_cell.angle_alpha   90.00
_cell.angle_beta   90.00
_cell.angle_gamma   90.00
#
_symmetry.space_group_name_H-M   'P 1'
#
loop_
_entity.id
_entity.type
_entity.pdbx_description
1 polymer ?
#
loop_
_entity_poly.entity_id
_entity_poly.type
_entity_poly.pdbx_seq_one_letter_code
_entity_poly.pdbx_strand_id
1 'polypeptide(L)'
;MQFSKVCRGLFGLLAALLLGCPALAADTIKIGYMDPLSGPFANVGEHGAREMLLVIEAVNAAGGVLGGTKFELDTFDTKSSPQEALISLKQMTDKGLRYFFMGNGSNVAIALSDAVSKHNARNPEQSILFLNYGAVDPSLTNDKCSFWHFRFDADTDMKMQALTNYVSGQKQIKKVYLINQDYAFGQGVSRAAKAMLAQKRPDVEIVGDDLHPIGKVKDFAPYVSKIKASGADSVITGNWGVDLSLLVKAAKESGLKADLFTYYSGIVGGPTAIGQAGEDIRQVSMWHTNYGGKDSDALTEAYRKRFPDVKDDFFFLSLKNGVEMLAKAMNQAKSTDPAKVAKALEGMKHQGITGEVELRADNHQLVQPLFISSFVKAGSKGVRYDVERTGMGFKTEARIEAKDTALPTTCKMERP
;
A
#
# COMPACT_ATOMS: atom_id res chain seq x y z
N MET A 1 -13.08 77.41 60.19
CA MET A 1 -12.69 78.13 59.00
C MET A 1 -12.24 77.08 58.00
N GLN A 2 -13.16 76.72 57.04
CA GLN A 2 -13.06 77.03 55.62
C GLN A 2 -11.88 76.28 54.93
N PHE A 3 -11.93 75.55 53.85
CA PHE A 3 -12.86 75.33 52.70
C PHE A 3 -12.45 73.99 52.10
N SER A 4 -13.38 73.16 51.87
CA SER A 4 -13.88 72.56 50.64
C SER A 4 -12.98 72.71 49.37
N LYS A 5 -12.61 71.61 48.73
CA LYS A 5 -12.73 71.44 47.27
C LYS A 5 -12.79 69.97 46.85
N VAL A 6 -13.87 69.69 46.21
CA VAL A 6 -14.21 68.47 45.45
C VAL A 6 -13.41 68.42 44.18
N CYS A 7 -12.77 67.31 43.88
CA CYS A 7 -12.33 66.98 42.51
C CYS A 7 -12.96 65.64 42.06
N ARG A 8 -13.93 65.74 41.17
CA ARG A 8 -14.52 64.65 40.43
C ARG A 8 -13.54 64.19 39.39
N GLY A 9 -13.04 62.95 39.49
CA GLY A 9 -12.28 62.26 38.45
C GLY A 9 -13.21 61.38 37.63
N LEU A 10 -13.29 61.68 36.36
CA LEU A 10 -14.00 60.83 35.36
C LEU A 10 -13.29 59.48 35.22
N PHE A 11 -13.99 58.39 35.53
CA PHE A 11 -13.57 57.07 35.11
C PHE A 11 -14.04 56.84 33.69
N GLY A 12 -13.13 56.94 32.72
CA GLY A 12 -13.33 56.55 31.35
C GLY A 12 -13.42 55.02 31.24
N LEU A 13 -14.55 54.48 30.91
CA LEU A 13 -14.75 53.09 30.52
C LEU A 13 -14.17 52.86 29.14
N LEU A 14 -12.96 52.27 29.07
CA LEU A 14 -12.40 51.75 27.83
C LEU A 14 -13.02 50.36 27.58
N ALA A 15 -14.11 50.32 26.81
CA ALA A 15 -14.68 49.06 26.31
C ALA A 15 -13.71 48.52 25.23
N ALA A 16 -12.90 47.52 25.58
CA ALA A 16 -12.12 46.74 24.63
C ALA A 16 -13.09 45.91 23.78
N LEU A 17 -13.37 46.36 22.56
CA LEU A 17 -13.97 45.52 21.52
C LEU A 17 -12.98 44.40 21.17
N LEU A 18 -13.13 43.25 21.77
CA LEU A 18 -12.58 42.01 21.27
C LEU A 18 -13.33 41.69 19.96
N LEU A 19 -12.76 42.12 18.83
CA LEU A 19 -13.11 41.60 17.52
C LEU A 19 -12.73 40.11 17.53
N GLY A 20 -13.71 39.30 17.90
CA GLY A 20 -13.60 37.85 17.63
C GLY A 20 -13.54 37.68 16.13
N CYS A 21 -12.34 37.43 15.58
CA CYS A 21 -12.20 36.87 14.25
C CYS A 21 -13.03 35.58 14.23
N PRO A 22 -14.03 35.47 13.35
CA PRO A 22 -14.63 34.17 13.13
C PRO A 22 -13.48 33.24 12.72
N ALA A 23 -13.24 32.19 13.48
CA ALA A 23 -12.42 31.07 13.03
C ALA A 23 -13.09 30.55 11.76
N LEU A 24 -12.58 30.94 10.58
CA LEU A 24 -12.94 30.31 9.32
C LEU A 24 -12.69 28.81 9.56
N ALA A 25 -13.78 28.02 9.52
CA ALA A 25 -13.65 26.58 9.50
C ALA A 25 -12.64 26.28 8.37
N ALA A 26 -11.51 25.69 8.72
CA ALA A 26 -10.50 25.34 7.72
C ALA A 26 -11.18 24.42 6.70
N ASP A 27 -11.16 24.82 5.43
CA ASP A 27 -11.70 23.99 4.37
C ASP A 27 -11.07 22.59 4.44
N THR A 28 -11.89 21.56 4.35
CA THR A 28 -11.41 20.18 4.37
C THR A 28 -11.58 19.55 2.99
N ILE A 29 -10.58 18.75 2.60
CA ILE A 29 -10.65 17.89 1.42
C ILE A 29 -10.92 16.47 1.90
N LYS A 30 -12.10 15.95 1.58
CA LYS A 30 -12.45 14.56 1.88
C LYS A 30 -11.73 13.61 0.91
N ILE A 31 -11.04 12.64 1.48
CA ILE A 31 -10.34 11.57 0.75
C ILE A 31 -11.09 10.26 1.02
N GLY A 32 -11.55 9.61 -0.03
CA GLY A 32 -12.15 8.28 0.07
C GLY A 32 -11.09 7.20 0.31
N TYR A 33 -11.39 6.25 1.17
CA TYR A 33 -10.65 5.00 1.31
C TYR A 33 -11.60 3.84 0.98
N MET A 34 -11.30 3.11 -0.09
CA MET A 34 -12.16 2.04 -0.63
C MET A 34 -11.44 0.71 -0.55
N ASP A 35 -11.71 -0.06 0.49
CA ASP A 35 -11.09 -1.40 0.66
C ASP A 35 -12.08 -2.35 1.38
N PRO A 36 -11.79 -3.66 1.48
CA PRO A 36 -12.65 -4.56 2.22
C PRO A 36 -12.64 -4.24 3.71
N LEU A 37 -13.75 -3.74 4.22
CA LEU A 37 -13.95 -3.46 5.65
C LEU A 37 -14.87 -4.50 6.30
N SER A 38 -15.31 -5.49 5.53
CA SER A 38 -16.05 -6.66 6.00
C SER A 38 -15.61 -7.93 5.25
N GLY A 39 -15.99 -9.10 5.78
CA GLY A 39 -15.66 -10.40 5.18
C GLY A 39 -14.23 -10.89 5.48
N PRO A 40 -13.72 -11.88 4.70
CA PRO A 40 -12.47 -12.60 5.02
C PRO A 40 -11.20 -11.72 5.02
N PHE A 41 -11.24 -10.56 4.36
CA PHE A 41 -10.12 -9.64 4.22
C PHE A 41 -10.30 -8.33 4.99
N ALA A 42 -11.31 -8.25 5.88
CA ALA A 42 -11.61 -7.04 6.65
C ALA A 42 -10.40 -6.53 7.45
N ASN A 43 -9.63 -7.43 8.06
CA ASN A 43 -8.44 -7.07 8.83
C ASN A 43 -7.41 -6.32 7.99
N VAL A 44 -7.27 -6.66 6.70
CA VAL A 44 -6.32 -5.98 5.79
C VAL A 44 -6.84 -4.58 5.43
N GLY A 45 -8.12 -4.44 5.13
CA GLY A 45 -8.73 -3.15 4.84
C GLY A 45 -8.72 -2.20 6.05
N GLU A 46 -9.07 -2.72 7.24
CA GLU A 46 -9.01 -1.94 8.48
C GLU A 46 -7.58 -1.51 8.84
N HIS A 47 -6.59 -2.38 8.58
CA HIS A 47 -5.18 -2.06 8.75
C HIS A 47 -4.77 -0.88 7.87
N GLY A 48 -5.04 -0.95 6.55
CA GLY A 48 -4.75 0.16 5.63
C GLY A 48 -5.48 1.46 5.99
N ALA A 49 -6.72 1.38 6.51
CA ALA A 49 -7.45 2.57 7.01
C ALA A 49 -6.72 3.24 8.19
N ARG A 50 -6.18 2.45 9.15
CA ARG A 50 -5.37 2.98 10.25
C ARG A 50 -4.09 3.65 9.75
N GLU A 51 -3.39 3.02 8.82
CA GLU A 51 -2.18 3.58 8.21
C GLU A 51 -2.49 4.91 7.49
N MET A 52 -3.56 4.94 6.69
CA MET A 52 -3.98 6.14 6.00
C MET A 52 -4.35 7.27 6.96
N LEU A 53 -5.05 6.96 8.05
CA LEU A 53 -5.38 7.93 9.08
C LEU A 53 -4.12 8.54 9.70
N LEU A 54 -3.12 7.70 10.05
CA LEU A 54 -1.84 8.19 10.60
C LEU A 54 -1.14 9.16 9.65
N VAL A 55 -1.09 8.82 8.36
CA VAL A 55 -0.40 9.67 7.36
C VAL A 55 -1.15 10.97 7.12
N ILE A 56 -2.49 10.93 7.04
CA ILE A 56 -3.33 12.13 6.94
C ILE A 56 -3.14 13.03 8.17
N GLU A 57 -3.13 12.48 9.37
CA GLU A 57 -2.86 13.23 10.60
C GLU A 57 -1.47 13.91 10.55
N ALA A 58 -0.45 13.22 10.04
CA ALA A 58 0.90 13.78 9.87
C ALA A 58 0.93 14.94 8.85
N VAL A 59 0.30 14.79 7.68
CA VAL A 59 0.19 15.85 6.67
C VAL A 59 -0.57 17.06 7.24
N ASN A 60 -1.65 16.82 7.96
CA ASN A 60 -2.45 17.86 8.59
C ASN A 60 -1.67 18.61 9.69
N ALA A 61 -0.88 17.89 10.49
CA ALA A 61 -0.02 18.49 11.52
C ALA A 61 1.12 19.32 10.92
N ALA A 62 1.62 18.92 9.73
CA ALA A 62 2.62 19.69 8.98
C ALA A 62 2.06 20.96 8.30
N GLY A 63 0.77 21.29 8.49
CA GLY A 63 0.12 22.48 7.94
C GLY A 63 -0.91 22.20 6.84
N GLY A 64 -1.12 20.94 6.45
CA GLY A 64 -2.07 20.53 5.40
C GLY A 64 -1.62 20.95 4.00
N VAL A 65 -2.58 21.28 3.15
CA VAL A 65 -2.33 21.67 1.75
C VAL A 65 -2.89 23.07 1.48
N LEU A 66 -2.43 23.73 0.41
CA LEU A 66 -2.97 25.01 -0.09
C LEU A 66 -3.07 26.10 0.99
N GLY A 67 -2.10 26.13 1.91
CA GLY A 67 -2.04 27.17 2.95
C GLY A 67 -2.88 26.89 4.19
N GLY A 68 -3.32 25.66 4.43
CA GLY A 68 -4.00 25.30 5.67
C GLY A 68 -5.16 24.29 5.55
N THR A 69 -5.62 24.01 4.34
CA THR A 69 -6.67 23.02 4.09
C THR A 69 -6.25 21.65 4.58
N LYS A 70 -7.13 20.96 5.31
CA LYS A 70 -6.86 19.67 5.92
C LYS A 70 -7.46 18.52 5.10
N PHE A 71 -6.84 17.35 5.17
CA PHE A 71 -7.47 16.11 4.68
C PHE A 71 -8.36 15.49 5.76
N GLU A 72 -9.47 14.94 5.33
CA GLU A 72 -10.39 14.15 6.14
C GLU A 72 -10.64 12.81 5.46
N LEU A 73 -10.61 11.72 6.23
CA LEU A 73 -10.78 10.35 5.72
C LEU A 73 -12.26 9.95 5.79
N ASP A 74 -12.81 9.47 4.67
CA ASP A 74 -14.13 8.83 4.58
C ASP A 74 -13.96 7.40 4.01
N THR A 75 -14.49 6.40 4.68
CA THR A 75 -14.27 4.99 4.34
C THR A 75 -15.45 4.35 3.66
N PHE A 76 -15.19 3.45 2.69
CA PHE A 76 -16.18 2.75 1.89
C PHE A 76 -15.81 1.28 1.78
N ASP A 77 -16.73 0.39 2.13
CA ASP A 77 -16.51 -1.06 2.10
C ASP A 77 -16.72 -1.63 0.70
N THR A 78 -15.68 -2.20 0.11
CA THR A 78 -15.71 -2.87 -1.18
C THR A 78 -16.09 -4.35 -1.07
N LYS A 79 -16.08 -4.94 0.11
CA LYS A 79 -16.31 -6.37 0.37
C LYS A 79 -15.47 -7.30 -0.53
N SER A 80 -14.32 -6.82 -1.01
CA SER A 80 -13.48 -7.50 -2.04
C SER A 80 -14.23 -7.83 -3.34
N SER A 81 -15.28 -7.09 -3.68
CA SER A 81 -16.16 -7.32 -4.82
C SER A 81 -16.13 -6.13 -5.78
N PRO A 82 -15.89 -6.32 -7.09
CA PRO A 82 -16.01 -5.26 -8.08
C PRO A 82 -17.37 -4.57 -8.07
N GLN A 83 -18.47 -5.32 -7.90
CA GLN A 83 -19.83 -4.80 -7.87
C GLN A 83 -20.06 -3.87 -6.66
N GLU A 84 -19.65 -4.30 -5.46
CA GLU A 84 -19.74 -3.48 -4.25
C GLU A 84 -18.85 -2.24 -4.33
N ALA A 85 -17.67 -2.36 -4.93
CA ALA A 85 -16.78 -1.23 -5.15
C ALA A 85 -17.39 -0.17 -6.09
N LEU A 86 -18.11 -0.57 -7.13
CA LEU A 86 -18.84 0.36 -8.01
C LEU A 86 -19.97 1.08 -7.27
N ILE A 87 -20.66 0.39 -6.36
CA ILE A 87 -21.67 1.01 -5.47
C ILE A 87 -20.99 2.01 -4.54
N SER A 88 -19.85 1.63 -3.93
CA SER A 88 -19.05 2.52 -3.08
C SER A 88 -18.54 3.75 -3.84
N LEU A 89 -18.09 3.58 -5.09
CA LEU A 89 -17.69 4.71 -5.94
C LEU A 89 -18.83 5.69 -6.16
N LYS A 90 -20.03 5.17 -6.46
CA LYS A 90 -21.22 6.03 -6.59
C LYS A 90 -21.54 6.77 -5.31
N GLN A 91 -21.55 6.10 -4.16
CA GLN A 91 -21.76 6.73 -2.86
C GLN A 91 -20.75 7.84 -2.57
N MET A 92 -19.49 7.60 -2.92
CA MET A 92 -18.41 8.57 -2.77
C MET A 92 -18.66 9.82 -3.64
N THR A 93 -19.02 9.61 -4.91
CA THR A 93 -19.30 10.72 -5.84
C THR A 93 -20.54 11.50 -5.46
N ASP A 94 -21.59 10.83 -4.99
CA ASP A 94 -22.82 11.47 -4.47
C ASP A 94 -22.54 12.38 -3.25
N LYS A 95 -21.48 12.05 -2.46
CA LYS A 95 -20.99 12.89 -1.37
C LYS A 95 -20.02 14.02 -1.83
N GLY A 96 -19.72 14.11 -3.11
CA GLY A 96 -18.83 15.11 -3.68
C GLY A 96 -17.32 14.86 -3.51
N LEU A 97 -16.91 13.66 -3.10
CA LEU A 97 -15.49 13.33 -3.00
C LEU A 97 -14.90 13.12 -4.41
N ARG A 98 -13.71 13.64 -4.62
CA ARG A 98 -13.02 13.61 -5.93
C ARG A 98 -11.69 12.84 -5.91
N TYR A 99 -11.26 12.35 -4.76
CA TYR A 99 -10.02 11.61 -4.56
C TYR A 99 -10.29 10.37 -3.73
N PHE A 100 -9.75 9.23 -4.13
CA PHE A 100 -9.80 8.04 -3.30
C PHE A 100 -8.57 7.17 -3.43
N PHE A 101 -8.27 6.47 -2.34
CA PHE A 101 -7.27 5.42 -2.29
C PHE A 101 -7.93 4.05 -2.25
N MET A 102 -7.33 3.09 -2.93
CA MET A 102 -7.73 1.69 -2.91
C MET A 102 -6.50 0.82 -3.17
N GLY A 103 -6.38 -0.31 -2.48
CA GLY A 103 -5.21 -1.17 -2.61
C GLY A 103 -5.52 -2.67 -2.69
N ASN A 104 -6.63 -3.14 -2.19
CA ASN A 104 -6.87 -4.57 -2.03
C ASN A 104 -7.81 -5.16 -3.09
N GLY A 105 -7.19 -5.93 -4.02
CA GLY A 105 -7.92 -6.67 -5.06
C GLY A 105 -7.78 -6.09 -6.47
N SER A 106 -6.94 -6.71 -7.30
CA SER A 106 -6.66 -6.24 -8.66
C SER A 106 -7.92 -6.19 -9.54
N ASN A 107 -8.83 -7.16 -9.42
CA ASN A 107 -10.10 -7.13 -10.18
C ASN A 107 -10.98 -5.94 -9.78
N VAL A 108 -10.97 -5.55 -8.50
CA VAL A 108 -11.67 -4.37 -7.99
C VAL A 108 -11.05 -3.10 -8.58
N ALA A 109 -9.72 -2.99 -8.54
CA ALA A 109 -8.99 -1.85 -9.09
C ALA A 109 -9.21 -1.68 -10.61
N ILE A 110 -9.24 -2.77 -11.38
CA ILE A 110 -9.51 -2.74 -12.82
C ILE A 110 -10.93 -2.20 -13.08
N ALA A 111 -11.93 -2.68 -12.33
CA ALA A 111 -13.30 -2.21 -12.46
C ALA A 111 -13.46 -0.73 -12.07
N LEU A 112 -12.80 -0.30 -11.00
CA LEU A 112 -12.80 1.09 -10.56
C LEU A 112 -12.09 2.01 -11.55
N SER A 113 -10.94 1.63 -12.10
CA SER A 113 -10.19 2.41 -13.09
C SER A 113 -11.02 2.67 -14.36
N ASP A 114 -11.69 1.63 -14.87
CA ASP A 114 -12.61 1.75 -16.00
C ASP A 114 -13.81 2.65 -15.68
N ALA A 115 -14.42 2.47 -14.50
CA ALA A 115 -15.56 3.28 -14.07
C ALA A 115 -15.20 4.77 -13.87
N VAL A 116 -14.03 5.06 -13.30
CA VAL A 116 -13.51 6.42 -13.13
C VAL A 116 -13.28 7.08 -14.50
N SER A 117 -12.64 6.37 -15.44
CA SER A 117 -12.40 6.89 -16.79
C SER A 117 -13.73 7.24 -17.49
N LYS A 118 -14.72 6.34 -17.41
CA LYS A 118 -16.07 6.58 -17.96
C LYS A 118 -16.83 7.72 -17.26
N HIS A 119 -16.69 7.83 -15.95
CA HIS A 119 -17.30 8.92 -15.18
C HIS A 119 -16.71 10.26 -15.61
N ASN A 120 -15.38 10.37 -15.64
CA ASN A 120 -14.66 11.61 -15.94
C ASN A 120 -14.90 12.08 -17.40
N ALA A 121 -15.02 11.14 -18.34
CA ALA A 121 -15.39 11.49 -19.72
C ALA A 121 -16.80 12.10 -19.84
N ARG A 122 -17.73 11.70 -18.98
CA ARG A 122 -19.12 12.22 -18.97
C ARG A 122 -19.28 13.46 -18.10
N ASN A 123 -18.45 13.61 -17.08
CA ASN A 123 -18.55 14.65 -16.03
C ASN A 123 -17.19 15.32 -15.81
N PRO A 124 -16.60 16.02 -16.79
CA PRO A 124 -15.23 16.56 -16.69
C PRO A 124 -15.07 17.53 -15.51
N GLU A 125 -16.11 18.32 -15.20
CA GLU A 125 -16.11 19.25 -14.05
C GLU A 125 -16.18 18.55 -12.68
N GLN A 126 -16.56 17.27 -12.68
CA GLN A 126 -16.64 16.43 -11.48
C GLN A 126 -15.68 15.24 -11.55
N SER A 127 -14.56 15.41 -12.25
CA SER A 127 -13.59 14.36 -12.42
C SER A 127 -13.04 13.86 -11.08
N ILE A 128 -12.66 12.59 -11.06
CA ILE A 128 -12.21 11.83 -9.89
C ILE A 128 -10.80 11.33 -10.16
N LEU A 129 -9.96 11.27 -9.13
CA LEU A 129 -8.62 10.68 -9.19
C LEU A 129 -8.53 9.43 -8.34
N PHE A 130 -8.08 8.34 -8.94
CA PHE A 130 -7.84 7.07 -8.31
C PHE A 130 -6.35 6.89 -7.95
N LEU A 131 -6.06 6.75 -6.67
CA LEU A 131 -4.73 6.59 -6.10
C LEU A 131 -4.60 5.14 -5.58
N ASN A 132 -3.93 4.29 -6.35
CA ASN A 132 -3.81 2.87 -6.08
C ASN A 132 -2.55 2.59 -5.26
N TYR A 133 -2.71 2.14 -4.01
CA TYR A 133 -1.59 1.89 -3.12
C TYR A 133 -1.17 0.41 -3.02
N GLY A 134 -1.92 -0.55 -3.61
CA GLY A 134 -1.62 -1.97 -3.38
C GLY A 134 -2.19 -2.96 -4.39
N ALA A 135 -3.08 -2.56 -5.33
CA ALA A 135 -3.56 -3.43 -6.39
C ALA A 135 -2.54 -3.48 -7.53
N VAL A 136 -1.91 -4.63 -7.71
CA VAL A 136 -0.65 -4.75 -8.45
C VAL A 136 -0.75 -5.47 -9.80
N ASP A 137 -1.95 -5.58 -10.39
CA ASP A 137 -2.07 -6.11 -11.74
C ASP A 137 -1.33 -5.21 -12.75
N PRO A 138 -0.41 -5.75 -13.57
CA PRO A 138 0.39 -4.95 -14.50
C PRO A 138 -0.44 -4.23 -15.57
N SER A 139 -1.61 -4.74 -15.95
CA SER A 139 -2.46 -4.12 -16.97
C SER A 139 -2.86 -2.69 -16.61
N LEU A 140 -3.01 -2.38 -15.33
CA LEU A 140 -3.40 -1.04 -14.82
C LEU A 140 -2.42 0.08 -15.18
N THR A 141 -1.17 -0.24 -15.49
CA THR A 141 -0.15 0.71 -15.94
C THR A 141 0.46 0.31 -17.30
N ASN A 142 -0.23 -0.59 -18.03
CA ASN A 142 0.07 -1.03 -19.38
C ASN A 142 -1.16 -0.83 -20.30
N ASP A 143 -1.73 -1.88 -20.82
CA ASP A 143 -2.82 -1.85 -21.80
C ASP A 143 -4.14 -1.24 -21.29
N LYS A 144 -4.35 -1.24 -19.96
CA LYS A 144 -5.51 -0.60 -19.28
C LYS A 144 -5.14 0.66 -18.50
N CYS A 145 -4.02 1.28 -18.84
CA CYS A 145 -3.61 2.51 -18.17
C CYS A 145 -4.64 3.64 -18.40
N SER A 146 -4.77 4.49 -17.41
CA SER A 146 -5.67 5.63 -17.42
C SER A 146 -4.99 6.87 -16.85
N PHE A 147 -5.21 8.03 -17.47
CA PHE A 147 -4.76 9.33 -16.94
C PHE A 147 -5.24 9.58 -15.49
N TRP A 148 -6.35 8.96 -15.10
CA TRP A 148 -7.00 9.14 -13.81
C TRP A 148 -6.58 8.13 -12.75
N HIS A 149 -5.60 7.24 -13.06
CA HIS A 149 -5.11 6.20 -12.17
C HIS A 149 -3.61 6.34 -11.94
N PHE A 150 -3.19 6.39 -10.68
CA PHE A 150 -1.78 6.44 -10.25
C PHE A 150 -1.50 5.27 -9.30
N ARG A 151 -0.43 4.50 -9.56
CA ARG A 151 -0.05 3.36 -8.74
C ARG A 151 1.24 3.62 -7.96
N PHE A 152 1.17 3.43 -6.63
CA PHE A 152 2.25 3.69 -5.69
C PHE A 152 2.97 2.42 -5.22
N ASP A 153 2.39 1.23 -5.37
CA ASP A 153 3.10 -0.04 -5.16
C ASP A 153 3.74 -0.52 -6.47
N ALA A 154 4.82 -1.28 -6.38
CA ALA A 154 5.40 -1.99 -7.52
C ALA A 154 4.42 -3.05 -8.00
N ASP A 155 4.29 -3.20 -9.32
CA ASP A 155 3.39 -4.22 -9.87
C ASP A 155 3.93 -5.65 -9.72
N THR A 156 3.08 -6.61 -10.08
CA THR A 156 3.40 -8.03 -10.01
C THR A 156 4.68 -8.39 -10.75
N ASP A 157 4.87 -7.82 -11.95
CA ASP A 157 6.02 -8.12 -12.80
C ASP A 157 7.30 -7.46 -12.25
N MET A 158 7.22 -6.23 -11.74
CA MET A 158 8.32 -5.54 -11.06
C MET A 158 8.77 -6.29 -9.79
N LYS A 159 7.81 -6.76 -8.98
CA LYS A 159 8.12 -7.58 -7.78
C LYS A 159 8.72 -8.93 -8.16
N MET A 160 8.21 -9.58 -9.22
CA MET A 160 8.78 -10.84 -9.72
C MET A 160 10.18 -10.62 -10.31
N GLN A 161 10.39 -9.49 -10.99
CA GLN A 161 11.71 -9.11 -11.48
C GLN A 161 12.74 -9.03 -10.34
N ALA A 162 12.38 -8.35 -9.23
CA ALA A 162 13.22 -8.24 -8.05
C ALA A 162 13.47 -9.63 -7.41
N LEU A 163 12.42 -10.42 -7.24
CA LEU A 163 12.49 -11.76 -6.66
C LEU A 163 13.36 -12.68 -7.50
N THR A 164 13.18 -12.71 -8.81
CA THR A 164 13.96 -13.58 -9.69
C THR A 164 15.41 -13.09 -9.88
N ASN A 165 15.68 -11.79 -9.76
CA ASN A 165 17.04 -11.27 -9.66
C ASN A 165 17.75 -11.82 -8.41
N TYR A 166 17.06 -11.86 -7.26
CA TYR A 166 17.59 -12.48 -6.05
C TYR A 166 17.79 -13.99 -6.22
N VAL A 167 16.77 -14.70 -6.71
CA VAL A 167 16.78 -16.16 -6.92
C VAL A 167 17.88 -16.58 -7.91
N SER A 168 18.27 -15.72 -8.85
CA SER A 168 19.35 -16.01 -9.81
C SER A 168 20.69 -16.30 -9.12
N GLY A 169 20.92 -15.72 -7.94
CA GLY A 169 22.10 -16.00 -7.11
C GLY A 169 21.98 -17.25 -6.20
N GLN A 170 20.79 -17.84 -6.07
CA GLN A 170 20.49 -18.92 -5.14
C GLN A 170 20.64 -20.29 -5.83
N LYS A 171 21.88 -20.81 -5.92
CA LYS A 171 22.20 -22.03 -6.69
C LYS A 171 21.53 -23.30 -6.15
N GLN A 172 21.14 -23.31 -4.88
CA GLN A 172 20.44 -24.44 -4.22
C GLN A 172 19.00 -24.61 -4.71
N ILE A 173 18.36 -23.56 -5.22
CA ILE A 173 17.00 -23.62 -5.75
C ILE A 173 17.03 -24.33 -7.10
N LYS A 174 16.30 -25.46 -7.20
CA LYS A 174 16.19 -26.29 -8.40
C LYS A 174 14.77 -26.61 -8.79
N LYS A 175 13.85 -26.71 -7.82
CA LYS A 175 12.47 -27.11 -8.01
C LYS A 175 11.51 -26.13 -7.34
N VAL A 176 10.81 -25.36 -8.14
CA VAL A 176 9.88 -24.34 -7.68
C VAL A 176 8.44 -24.83 -7.84
N TYR A 177 7.65 -24.68 -6.80
CA TYR A 177 6.19 -24.84 -6.85
C TYR A 177 5.51 -23.49 -6.81
N LEU A 178 4.52 -23.25 -7.67
CA LEU A 178 3.70 -22.04 -7.68
C LEU A 178 2.35 -22.37 -7.05
N ILE A 179 1.88 -21.53 -6.10
CA ILE A 179 0.55 -21.63 -5.53
C ILE A 179 -0.02 -20.25 -5.32
N ASN A 180 -1.15 -19.94 -5.97
CA ASN A 180 -1.68 -18.59 -6.01
C ASN A 180 -3.21 -18.57 -5.94
N GLN A 181 -3.76 -17.42 -5.51
CA GLN A 181 -5.20 -17.16 -5.54
C GLN A 181 -5.68 -17.03 -7.01
N ASP A 182 -6.82 -17.64 -7.34
CA ASP A 182 -7.37 -17.66 -8.72
C ASP A 182 -8.11 -16.35 -9.05
N TYR A 183 -7.33 -15.32 -9.35
CA TYR A 183 -7.79 -14.05 -9.91
C TYR A 183 -6.61 -13.32 -10.59
N ALA A 184 -6.86 -12.13 -11.19
CA ALA A 184 -5.88 -11.41 -12.03
C ALA A 184 -4.47 -11.33 -11.42
N PHE A 185 -4.36 -11.00 -10.13
CA PHE A 185 -3.06 -10.93 -9.46
C PHE A 185 -2.37 -12.29 -9.34
N GLY A 186 -3.03 -13.31 -8.79
CA GLY A 186 -2.40 -14.62 -8.59
C GLY A 186 -2.04 -15.32 -9.91
N GLN A 187 -2.90 -15.19 -10.93
CA GLN A 187 -2.60 -15.63 -12.30
C GLN A 187 -1.39 -14.88 -12.88
N GLY A 188 -1.29 -13.57 -12.60
CA GLY A 188 -0.15 -12.74 -12.95
C GLY A 188 1.18 -13.20 -12.30
N VAL A 189 1.13 -13.57 -11.01
CA VAL A 189 2.29 -14.12 -10.30
C VAL A 189 2.78 -15.40 -10.96
N SER A 190 1.89 -16.37 -11.24
CA SER A 190 2.23 -17.62 -11.93
C SER A 190 2.83 -17.37 -13.31
N ARG A 191 2.21 -16.50 -14.10
CA ARG A 191 2.71 -16.13 -15.43
C ARG A 191 4.11 -15.51 -15.36
N ALA A 192 4.32 -14.50 -14.49
CA ALA A 192 5.59 -13.78 -14.36
C ALA A 192 6.71 -14.71 -13.86
N ALA A 193 6.41 -15.57 -12.87
CA ALA A 193 7.38 -16.54 -12.35
C ALA A 193 7.87 -17.48 -13.45
N LYS A 194 6.95 -18.07 -14.23
CA LYS A 194 7.31 -18.96 -15.36
C LYS A 194 8.19 -18.26 -16.37
N ALA A 195 7.80 -17.07 -16.83
CA ALA A 195 8.52 -16.33 -17.85
C ALA A 195 9.92 -15.91 -17.38
N MET A 196 10.03 -15.35 -16.17
CA MET A 196 11.29 -14.79 -15.69
C MET A 196 12.25 -15.87 -15.17
N LEU A 197 11.75 -16.97 -14.59
CA LEU A 197 12.61 -18.11 -14.25
C LEU A 197 13.15 -18.80 -15.50
N ALA A 198 12.33 -19.03 -16.52
CA ALA A 198 12.80 -19.61 -17.78
C ALA A 198 13.92 -18.78 -18.42
N GLN A 199 13.87 -17.46 -18.30
CA GLN A 199 14.90 -16.56 -18.81
C GLN A 199 16.18 -16.54 -17.98
N LYS A 200 16.04 -16.44 -16.63
CA LYS A 200 17.16 -16.17 -15.72
C LYS A 200 17.75 -17.45 -15.10
N ARG A 201 16.95 -18.47 -14.96
CA ARG A 201 17.27 -19.75 -14.30
C ARG A 201 16.66 -20.91 -15.09
N PRO A 202 17.09 -21.15 -16.34
CA PRO A 202 16.59 -22.26 -17.17
C PRO A 202 16.91 -23.65 -16.57
N ASP A 203 17.78 -23.70 -15.54
CA ASP A 203 18.10 -24.87 -14.75
C ASP A 203 17.11 -25.16 -13.61
N VAL A 204 16.13 -24.27 -13.39
CA VAL A 204 15.08 -24.43 -12.38
C VAL A 204 13.83 -25.02 -13.02
N GLU A 205 13.38 -26.15 -12.48
CA GLU A 205 12.15 -26.81 -12.89
C GLU A 205 10.94 -26.25 -12.10
N ILE A 206 9.86 -25.92 -12.79
CA ILE A 206 8.56 -25.62 -12.15
C ILE A 206 7.81 -26.95 -12.02
N VAL A 207 7.79 -27.50 -10.79
CA VAL A 207 7.25 -28.83 -10.50
C VAL A 207 5.76 -28.82 -10.15
N GLY A 208 5.11 -27.67 -10.14
CA GLY A 208 3.67 -27.51 -9.95
C GLY A 208 3.23 -26.06 -10.02
N ASP A 209 1.94 -25.86 -10.34
CA ASP A 209 1.29 -24.55 -10.43
C ASP A 209 -0.20 -24.70 -10.11
N ASP A 210 -0.58 -24.44 -8.88
CA ASP A 210 -1.95 -24.49 -8.40
C ASP A 210 -2.55 -23.10 -8.25
N LEU A 211 -3.76 -22.93 -8.78
CA LEU A 211 -4.62 -21.77 -8.47
C LEU A 211 -5.77 -22.24 -7.56
N HIS A 212 -6.10 -21.43 -6.56
CA HIS A 212 -7.19 -21.74 -5.62
C HIS A 212 -8.18 -20.58 -5.44
N PRO A 213 -9.46 -20.86 -5.13
CA PRO A 213 -10.45 -19.81 -4.94
C PRO A 213 -10.08 -18.88 -3.79
N ILE A 214 -9.99 -17.54 -4.08
CA ILE A 214 -9.62 -16.50 -3.12
C ILE A 214 -10.59 -16.45 -1.92
N GLY A 215 -10.06 -16.52 -0.70
CA GLY A 215 -10.78 -16.38 0.57
C GLY A 215 -11.77 -17.51 0.87
N LYS A 216 -11.78 -18.59 0.07
CA LYS A 216 -12.75 -19.70 0.20
C LYS A 216 -12.14 -21.00 0.73
N VAL A 217 -10.82 -21.17 0.57
CA VAL A 217 -10.12 -22.36 1.06
C VAL A 217 -9.98 -22.25 2.57
N LYS A 218 -10.46 -23.29 3.30
CA LYS A 218 -10.39 -23.35 4.77
C LYS A 218 -9.26 -24.23 5.26
N ASP A 219 -8.78 -25.14 4.41
CA ASP A 219 -7.70 -26.08 4.70
C ASP A 219 -6.74 -26.17 3.52
N PHE A 220 -5.48 -25.80 3.74
CA PHE A 220 -4.41 -25.87 2.75
C PHE A 220 -3.59 -27.16 2.82
N ALA A 221 -3.89 -28.10 3.74
CA ALA A 221 -3.14 -29.36 3.86
C ALA A 221 -3.12 -30.17 2.55
N PRO A 222 -4.20 -30.27 1.75
CA PRO A 222 -4.14 -30.94 0.45
C PRO A 222 -3.17 -30.31 -0.54
N TYR A 223 -3.09 -28.98 -0.60
CA TYR A 223 -2.14 -28.27 -1.45
C TYR A 223 -0.70 -28.48 -0.97
N VAL A 224 -0.47 -28.37 0.34
CA VAL A 224 0.87 -28.62 0.91
C VAL A 224 1.33 -30.05 0.68
N SER A 225 0.40 -31.04 0.72
CA SER A 225 0.70 -32.43 0.39
C SER A 225 1.18 -32.59 -1.05
N LYS A 226 0.57 -31.89 -2.01
CA LYS A 226 1.03 -31.85 -3.42
C LYS A 226 2.43 -31.24 -3.53
N ILE A 227 2.68 -30.10 -2.85
CA ILE A 227 3.97 -29.43 -2.82
C ILE A 227 5.06 -30.40 -2.30
N LYS A 228 4.80 -31.11 -1.20
CA LYS A 228 5.73 -32.10 -0.67
C LYS A 228 5.96 -33.26 -1.65
N ALA A 229 4.89 -33.79 -2.25
CA ALA A 229 5.00 -34.90 -3.21
C ALA A 229 5.78 -34.52 -4.49
N SER A 230 5.74 -33.25 -4.91
CA SER A 230 6.50 -32.77 -6.06
C SER A 230 8.03 -32.68 -5.83
N GLY A 231 8.46 -32.74 -4.56
CA GLY A 231 9.86 -32.55 -4.20
C GLY A 231 10.37 -31.12 -4.40
N ALA A 232 9.46 -30.13 -4.37
CA ALA A 232 9.84 -28.72 -4.44
C ALA A 232 10.78 -28.34 -3.29
N ASP A 233 11.84 -27.62 -3.59
CA ASP A 233 12.78 -27.01 -2.63
C ASP A 233 12.39 -25.56 -2.31
N SER A 234 11.53 -24.97 -3.16
CA SER A 234 11.00 -23.62 -2.94
C SER A 234 9.58 -23.44 -3.47
N VAL A 235 8.88 -22.51 -2.87
CA VAL A 235 7.49 -22.13 -3.23
C VAL A 235 7.45 -20.64 -3.51
N ILE A 236 6.85 -20.23 -4.62
CA ILE A 236 6.54 -18.83 -4.90
C ILE A 236 5.04 -18.64 -4.80
N THR A 237 4.60 -17.68 -3.99
CA THR A 237 3.19 -17.39 -3.79
C THR A 237 2.89 -15.90 -3.73
N GLY A 238 1.85 -15.49 -4.44
CA GLY A 238 1.21 -14.19 -4.32
C GLY A 238 0.09 -14.15 -3.28
N ASN A 239 -0.18 -15.26 -2.59
CA ASN A 239 -1.23 -15.27 -1.57
C ASN A 239 -1.04 -14.16 -0.55
N TRP A 240 -2.15 -13.60 -0.07
CA TRP A 240 -2.18 -12.56 0.95
C TRP A 240 -3.38 -12.76 1.90
N GLY A 241 -3.37 -12.05 3.03
CA GLY A 241 -4.42 -12.11 4.03
C GLY A 241 -4.62 -13.53 4.58
N VAL A 242 -5.87 -13.94 4.73
CA VAL A 242 -6.25 -15.23 5.32
C VAL A 242 -5.69 -16.43 4.56
N ASP A 243 -5.62 -16.35 3.21
CA ASP A 243 -5.14 -17.47 2.39
C ASP A 243 -3.64 -17.72 2.59
N LEU A 244 -2.83 -16.64 2.69
CA LEU A 244 -1.41 -16.79 3.03
C LEU A 244 -1.22 -17.34 4.44
N SER A 245 -1.96 -16.81 5.40
CA SER A 245 -1.88 -17.27 6.79
C SER A 245 -2.20 -18.76 6.94
N LEU A 246 -3.24 -19.24 6.25
CA LEU A 246 -3.62 -20.66 6.26
C LEU A 246 -2.60 -21.54 5.51
N LEU A 247 -2.06 -21.07 4.38
CA LEU A 247 -1.01 -21.79 3.64
C LEU A 247 0.25 -21.97 4.49
N VAL A 248 0.72 -20.89 5.11
CA VAL A 248 1.92 -20.92 5.97
C VAL A 248 1.70 -21.84 7.17
N LYS A 249 0.52 -21.76 7.81
CA LYS A 249 0.16 -22.65 8.92
C LYS A 249 0.21 -24.12 8.48
N ALA A 250 -0.43 -24.48 7.36
CA ALA A 250 -0.42 -25.85 6.84
C ALA A 250 0.99 -26.33 6.45
N ALA A 251 1.80 -25.47 5.84
CA ALA A 251 3.18 -25.77 5.50
C ALA A 251 4.01 -26.11 6.75
N LYS A 252 3.88 -25.31 7.82
CA LYS A 252 4.54 -25.52 9.11
C LYS A 252 4.07 -26.81 9.78
N GLU A 253 2.76 -27.03 9.90
CA GLU A 253 2.17 -28.22 10.54
C GLU A 253 2.57 -29.52 9.83
N SER A 254 2.70 -29.46 8.50
CA SER A 254 3.14 -30.62 7.70
C SER A 254 4.65 -30.85 7.73
N GLY A 255 5.43 -29.93 8.28
CA GLY A 255 6.89 -29.98 8.24
C GLY A 255 7.46 -29.83 6.82
N LEU A 256 6.82 -29.03 5.95
CA LEU A 256 7.36 -28.73 4.62
C LEU A 256 8.76 -28.14 4.73
N LYS A 257 9.70 -28.68 3.96
CA LYS A 257 11.08 -28.21 3.87
C LYS A 257 11.32 -27.54 2.52
N ALA A 258 10.82 -26.32 2.38
CA ALA A 258 10.98 -25.50 1.18
C ALA A 258 11.07 -24.03 1.57
N ASP A 259 11.92 -23.27 0.88
CA ASP A 259 11.95 -21.80 0.99
C ASP A 259 10.65 -21.22 0.45
N LEU A 260 9.97 -20.36 1.22
CA LEU A 260 8.74 -19.67 0.78
C LEU A 260 9.09 -18.24 0.36
N PHE A 261 8.85 -17.92 -0.91
CA PHE A 261 8.97 -16.58 -1.46
C PHE A 261 7.58 -15.97 -1.62
N THR A 262 7.32 -14.89 -0.91
CA THR A 262 6.00 -14.26 -0.79
C THR A 262 6.03 -12.80 -1.23
N TYR A 263 4.86 -12.27 -1.58
CA TYR A 263 4.68 -10.84 -1.84
C TYR A 263 4.24 -10.09 -0.58
N TYR A 264 3.52 -10.77 0.33
CA TYR A 264 2.76 -10.09 1.37
C TYR A 264 2.83 -10.78 2.74
N SER A 265 3.93 -11.47 3.06
CA SER A 265 4.07 -12.12 4.37
C SER A 265 4.15 -11.14 5.54
N GLY A 266 4.45 -9.88 5.29
CA GLY A 266 4.45 -8.81 6.29
C GLY A 266 3.11 -8.12 6.51
N ILE A 267 2.07 -8.42 5.69
CA ILE A 267 0.74 -7.83 5.89
C ILE A 267 0.08 -8.40 7.14
N VAL A 268 -0.82 -7.64 7.74
CA VAL A 268 -1.50 -7.98 9.00
C VAL A 268 -2.01 -9.43 9.04
N GLY A 269 -1.65 -10.16 10.10
CA GLY A 269 -1.91 -11.58 10.31
C GLY A 269 -0.88 -12.53 9.70
N GLY A 270 -0.09 -12.08 8.72
CA GLY A 270 1.00 -12.85 8.13
C GLY A 270 2.10 -13.17 9.14
N PRO A 271 2.74 -12.17 9.77
CA PRO A 271 3.77 -12.37 10.78
C PRO A 271 3.31 -13.29 11.93
N THR A 272 2.08 -13.12 12.40
CA THR A 272 1.48 -13.99 13.44
C THR A 272 1.34 -15.44 12.96
N ALA A 273 0.92 -15.67 11.71
CA ALA A 273 0.80 -17.01 11.15
C ALA A 273 2.16 -17.70 10.97
N ILE A 274 3.17 -16.94 10.55
CA ILE A 274 4.55 -17.41 10.41
C ILE A 274 5.12 -17.80 11.79
N GLY A 275 4.99 -16.94 12.79
CA GLY A 275 5.52 -17.17 14.14
C GLY A 275 7.03 -17.44 14.13
N GLN A 276 7.53 -18.20 15.13
CA GLN A 276 8.98 -18.41 15.32
C GLN A 276 9.64 -19.42 14.35
N ALA A 277 8.89 -19.99 13.41
CA ALA A 277 9.42 -20.97 12.44
C ALA A 277 9.61 -20.35 11.05
N GLY A 278 9.86 -19.05 10.96
CA GLY A 278 9.81 -18.30 9.71
C GLY A 278 11.12 -18.01 9.00
N GLU A 279 12.25 -18.63 9.41
CA GLU A 279 13.56 -18.34 8.82
C GLU A 279 13.63 -18.65 7.31
N ASP A 280 12.82 -19.60 6.84
CA ASP A 280 12.70 -20.00 5.43
C ASP A 280 11.69 -19.14 4.65
N ILE A 281 11.10 -18.11 5.27
CA ILE A 281 10.10 -17.25 4.62
C ILE A 281 10.73 -15.92 4.23
N ARG A 282 10.61 -15.59 2.95
CA ARG A 282 11.08 -14.32 2.38
C ARG A 282 9.93 -13.57 1.74
N GLN A 283 10.00 -12.25 1.79
CA GLN A 283 9.08 -11.40 1.04
C GLN A 283 9.83 -10.46 0.10
N VAL A 284 9.17 -10.06 -0.98
CA VAL A 284 9.52 -8.91 -1.78
C VAL A 284 8.61 -7.74 -1.40
N SER A 285 9.19 -6.66 -0.90
CA SER A 285 8.44 -5.48 -0.44
C SER A 285 9.19 -4.19 -0.76
N MET A 286 8.50 -3.07 -0.68
CA MET A 286 9.13 -1.75 -0.85
C MET A 286 9.76 -1.22 0.45
N TRP A 287 9.45 -1.85 1.58
CA TRP A 287 9.92 -1.45 2.90
C TRP A 287 9.53 -2.50 3.96
N HIS A 288 10.16 -2.47 5.11
CA HIS A 288 9.76 -3.17 6.33
C HIS A 288 10.27 -2.41 7.58
N THR A 289 9.69 -2.67 8.74
CA THR A 289 9.97 -1.95 10.00
C THR A 289 11.45 -1.88 10.39
N ASN A 290 12.26 -2.83 9.96
CA ASN A 290 13.71 -2.87 10.22
C ASN A 290 14.55 -2.43 9.01
N TYR A 291 13.96 -1.64 8.09
CA TYR A 291 14.74 -1.03 6.99
C TYR A 291 15.90 -0.20 7.52
N GLY A 292 15.69 0.46 8.68
CA GLY A 292 16.68 1.30 9.33
C GLY A 292 16.57 2.78 8.94
N GLY A 293 17.29 3.60 9.68
CA GLY A 293 17.26 5.05 9.52
C GLY A 293 16.18 5.74 10.36
N LYS A 294 16.44 7.02 10.68
CA LYS A 294 15.62 7.80 11.62
C LYS A 294 14.14 7.88 11.22
N ASP A 295 13.87 8.08 9.92
CA ASP A 295 12.49 8.28 9.44
C ASP A 295 11.69 6.95 9.43
N SER A 296 12.37 5.82 9.18
CA SER A 296 11.79 4.49 9.27
C SER A 296 11.43 4.12 10.71
N ASP A 297 12.36 4.39 11.64
CA ASP A 297 12.11 4.18 13.07
C ASP A 297 10.97 5.07 13.58
N ALA A 298 10.98 6.36 13.18
CA ALA A 298 9.93 7.31 13.56
C ALA A 298 8.54 6.89 13.08
N LEU A 299 8.42 6.35 11.85
CA LEU A 299 7.16 5.85 11.31
C LEU A 299 6.65 4.64 12.12
N THR A 300 7.53 3.69 12.41
CA THR A 300 7.21 2.50 13.21
C THR A 300 6.73 2.90 14.62
N GLU A 301 7.47 3.78 15.28
CA GLU A 301 7.14 4.25 16.63
C GLU A 301 5.86 5.09 16.65
N ALA A 302 5.64 5.94 15.63
CA ALA A 302 4.42 6.74 15.51
C ALA A 302 3.17 5.87 15.35
N TYR A 303 3.23 4.82 14.51
CA TYR A 303 2.13 3.89 14.33
C TYR A 303 1.79 3.16 15.64
N ARG A 304 2.78 2.56 16.30
CA ARG A 304 2.61 1.87 17.59
C ARG A 304 2.08 2.78 18.70
N LYS A 305 2.52 4.04 18.72
CA LYS A 305 2.03 5.04 19.68
C LYS A 305 0.59 5.45 19.41
N ARG A 306 0.24 5.59 18.12
CA ARG A 306 -1.12 6.02 17.72
C ARG A 306 -2.16 4.92 17.95
N PHE A 307 -1.76 3.66 17.78
CA PHE A 307 -2.63 2.49 17.86
C PHE A 307 -2.09 1.44 18.84
N PRO A 308 -2.05 1.75 20.16
CA PRO A 308 -1.39 0.89 21.15
C PRO A 308 -2.10 -0.45 21.39
N ASP A 309 -3.41 -0.50 21.12
CA ASP A 309 -4.26 -1.67 21.36
C ASP A 309 -4.23 -2.71 20.24
N VAL A 310 -3.71 -2.34 19.05
CA VAL A 310 -3.53 -3.30 17.95
C VAL A 310 -2.15 -3.95 18.00
N LYS A 311 -2.04 -5.14 17.41
CA LYS A 311 -0.74 -5.86 17.35
C LYS A 311 0.01 -5.60 16.07
N ASP A 312 -0.69 -5.18 15.01
CA ASP A 312 -0.11 -4.92 13.70
C ASP A 312 0.87 -3.74 13.73
N ASP A 313 1.67 -3.66 12.69
CA ASP A 313 2.65 -2.61 12.47
C ASP A 313 2.41 -1.97 11.10
N PHE A 314 2.91 -0.77 10.87
CA PHE A 314 2.84 -0.11 9.57
C PHE A 314 3.47 -1.00 8.47
N PHE A 315 2.79 -1.14 7.33
CA PHE A 315 3.23 -1.99 6.21
C PHE A 315 3.23 -1.28 4.85
N PHE A 316 2.15 -0.57 4.50
CA PHE A 316 1.96 0.02 3.18
C PHE A 316 2.70 1.37 3.01
N LEU A 317 4.04 1.34 2.82
CA LEU A 317 4.79 2.56 2.51
C LEU A 317 4.27 3.26 1.25
N SER A 318 3.70 2.52 0.30
CA SER A 318 3.01 3.04 -0.89
C SER A 318 1.87 3.99 -0.54
N LEU A 319 1.12 3.71 0.52
CA LEU A 319 0.05 4.56 0.99
C LEU A 319 0.62 5.89 1.53
N LYS A 320 1.70 5.82 2.32
CA LYS A 320 2.39 7.03 2.81
C LYS A 320 2.91 7.87 1.64
N ASN A 321 3.64 7.27 0.71
CA ASN A 321 4.13 7.97 -0.47
C ASN A 321 2.96 8.59 -1.27
N GLY A 322 1.86 7.86 -1.45
CA GLY A 322 0.69 8.33 -2.18
C GLY A 322 0.03 9.55 -1.57
N VAL A 323 -0.19 9.57 -0.26
CA VAL A 323 -0.80 10.71 0.45
C VAL A 323 0.12 11.93 0.44
N GLU A 324 1.43 11.73 0.69
CA GLU A 324 2.40 12.83 0.67
C GLU A 324 2.59 13.42 -0.73
N MET A 325 2.64 12.57 -1.78
CA MET A 325 2.73 13.02 -3.17
C MET A 325 1.44 13.71 -3.62
N LEU A 326 0.26 13.25 -3.20
CA LEU A 326 -1.00 13.94 -3.43
C LEU A 326 -0.98 15.35 -2.83
N ALA A 327 -0.57 15.48 -1.57
CA ALA A 327 -0.45 16.77 -0.90
C ALA A 327 0.53 17.71 -1.63
N LYS A 328 1.69 17.18 -2.03
CA LYS A 328 2.68 17.92 -2.81
C LYS A 328 2.13 18.35 -4.18
N ALA A 329 1.39 17.47 -4.87
CA ALA A 329 0.79 17.76 -6.17
C ALA A 329 -0.26 18.88 -6.08
N MET A 330 -1.12 18.86 -5.07
CA MET A 330 -2.10 19.94 -4.83
C MET A 330 -1.41 21.28 -4.58
N ASN A 331 -0.35 21.28 -3.78
CA ASN A 331 0.43 22.50 -3.51
C ASN A 331 1.14 23.03 -4.77
N GLN A 332 1.71 22.16 -5.61
CA GLN A 332 2.34 22.53 -6.88
C GLN A 332 1.33 23.03 -7.91
N ALA A 333 0.20 22.35 -8.04
CA ALA A 333 -0.91 22.75 -8.92
C ALA A 333 -1.64 24.00 -8.43
N LYS A 334 -1.46 24.39 -7.16
CA LYS A 334 -2.25 25.42 -6.46
C LYS A 334 -3.76 25.22 -6.65
N SER A 335 -4.20 23.96 -6.60
CA SER A 335 -5.56 23.58 -6.96
C SER A 335 -5.94 22.23 -6.35
N THR A 336 -7.25 22.06 -6.10
CA THR A 336 -7.87 20.77 -5.79
C THR A 336 -8.58 20.15 -7.00
N ASP A 337 -8.41 20.71 -8.19
CA ASP A 337 -8.95 20.13 -9.42
C ASP A 337 -8.17 18.84 -9.80
N PRO A 338 -8.85 17.67 -9.94
CA PRO A 338 -8.18 16.41 -10.20
C PRO A 338 -7.35 16.37 -11.48
N ALA A 339 -7.76 17.07 -12.54
CA ALA A 339 -6.98 17.08 -13.79
C ALA A 339 -5.65 17.85 -13.61
N LYS A 340 -5.68 18.98 -12.90
CA LYS A 340 -4.48 19.77 -12.58
C LYS A 340 -3.55 19.02 -11.62
N VAL A 341 -4.12 18.34 -10.64
CA VAL A 341 -3.37 17.51 -9.67
C VAL A 341 -2.76 16.29 -10.36
N ALA A 342 -3.49 15.62 -11.24
CA ALA A 342 -2.97 14.51 -12.03
C ALA A 342 -1.76 14.94 -12.88
N LYS A 343 -1.83 16.08 -13.58
CA LYS A 343 -0.69 16.66 -14.32
C LYS A 343 0.50 16.97 -13.41
N ALA A 344 0.26 17.43 -12.18
CA ALA A 344 1.34 17.70 -11.22
C ALA A 344 1.97 16.42 -10.66
N LEU A 345 1.26 15.28 -10.68
CA LEU A 345 1.78 13.97 -10.29
C LEU A 345 2.65 13.33 -11.39
N GLU A 346 2.41 13.62 -12.69
CA GLU A 346 3.18 13.07 -13.79
C GLU A 346 4.67 13.46 -13.70
N GLY A 347 5.55 12.47 -13.65
CA GLY A 347 7.00 12.68 -13.50
C GLY A 347 7.45 13.21 -12.12
N MET A 348 6.54 13.24 -11.14
CA MET A 348 6.87 13.76 -9.82
C MET A 348 7.89 12.87 -9.12
N LYS A 349 8.97 13.49 -8.65
CA LYS A 349 9.94 12.90 -7.75
C LYS A 349 9.62 13.23 -6.30
N HIS A 350 9.80 12.24 -5.43
CA HIS A 350 9.55 12.37 -4.00
C HIS A 350 10.66 11.70 -3.21
N GLN A 351 11.14 12.39 -2.17
CA GLN A 351 12.10 11.83 -1.23
C GLN A 351 11.33 11.05 -0.16
N GLY A 352 11.21 9.74 -0.38
CA GLY A 352 10.61 8.83 0.57
C GLY A 352 11.61 8.24 1.57
N ILE A 353 11.13 7.39 2.49
CA ILE A 353 11.95 6.70 3.50
C ILE A 353 13.06 5.84 2.85
N THR A 354 12.77 5.21 1.71
CA THR A 354 13.69 4.31 1.03
C THR A 354 14.57 4.98 -0.02
N GLY A 355 14.54 6.30 -0.08
CA GLY A 355 15.25 7.13 -1.05
C GLY A 355 14.32 7.84 -2.02
N GLU A 356 14.90 8.44 -3.08
CA GLU A 356 14.10 9.08 -4.12
C GLU A 356 13.27 8.04 -4.88
N VAL A 357 11.99 8.35 -5.06
CA VAL A 357 11.02 7.61 -5.87
C VAL A 357 10.43 8.52 -6.94
N GLU A 358 9.97 7.96 -8.06
CA GLU A 358 9.45 8.74 -9.19
C GLU A 358 8.16 8.12 -9.74
N LEU A 359 7.11 8.91 -9.87
CA LEU A 359 5.92 8.57 -10.65
C LEU A 359 6.22 8.79 -12.13
N ARG A 360 6.25 7.73 -12.91
CA ARG A 360 6.49 7.82 -14.36
C ARG A 360 5.37 8.61 -15.03
N ALA A 361 5.73 9.51 -15.93
CA ALA A 361 4.76 10.30 -16.72
C ALA A 361 4.09 9.50 -17.82
N ASP A 362 4.70 8.41 -18.27
CA ASP A 362 4.21 7.60 -19.39
C ASP A 362 3.12 6.58 -19.01
N ASN A 363 3.09 6.14 -17.75
CA ASN A 363 2.14 5.11 -17.30
C ASN A 363 1.66 5.24 -15.86
N HIS A 364 2.07 6.29 -15.14
CA HIS A 364 1.69 6.59 -13.75
C HIS A 364 2.07 5.50 -12.73
N GLN A 365 3.11 4.71 -13.02
CA GLN A 365 3.69 3.76 -12.09
C GLN A 365 4.77 4.42 -11.24
N LEU A 366 4.70 4.29 -9.92
CA LEU A 366 5.80 4.66 -9.04
C LEU A 366 6.97 3.68 -9.21
N VAL A 367 8.15 4.20 -9.52
CA VAL A 367 9.40 3.46 -9.56
C VAL A 367 10.15 3.70 -8.27
N GLN A 368 10.54 2.63 -7.61
CA GLN A 368 11.13 2.64 -6.27
C GLN A 368 12.01 1.41 -6.04
N PRO A 369 12.98 1.44 -5.11
CA PRO A 369 13.73 0.26 -4.75
C PRO A 369 12.81 -0.78 -4.09
N LEU A 370 13.14 -2.07 -4.30
CA LEU A 370 12.47 -3.19 -3.66
C LEU A 370 13.47 -3.97 -2.80
N PHE A 371 12.95 -4.64 -1.79
CA PHE A 371 13.75 -5.39 -0.82
C PHE A 371 13.30 -6.85 -0.78
N ILE A 372 14.27 -7.75 -0.77
CA ILE A 372 14.04 -9.13 -0.35
C ILE A 372 14.43 -9.20 1.11
N SER A 373 13.51 -9.61 1.96
CA SER A 373 13.73 -9.70 3.40
C SER A 373 13.30 -11.07 3.94
N SER A 374 14.07 -11.60 4.89
CA SER A 374 13.77 -12.84 5.63
C SER A 374 13.16 -12.52 6.99
N PHE A 375 12.35 -13.44 7.51
CA PHE A 375 11.70 -13.29 8.80
C PHE A 375 12.53 -14.00 9.87
N VAL A 376 13.20 -13.22 10.73
CA VAL A 376 14.17 -13.72 11.70
C VAL A 376 13.89 -13.22 13.11
N LYS A 377 14.55 -13.79 14.12
CA LYS A 377 14.37 -13.41 15.52
C LYS A 377 14.71 -11.93 15.77
N ALA A 378 13.86 -11.21 16.45
CA ALA A 378 14.13 -9.85 16.91
C ALA A 378 15.36 -9.83 17.84
N GLY A 379 16.16 -8.76 17.74
CA GLY A 379 17.47 -8.67 18.39
C GLY A 379 18.63 -9.25 17.57
N SER A 380 18.34 -9.96 16.45
CA SER A 380 19.37 -10.31 15.47
C SER A 380 19.94 -9.03 14.83
N LYS A 381 21.16 -9.14 14.25
CA LYS A 381 21.82 -8.00 13.60
C LYS A 381 20.91 -7.39 12.53
N GLY A 382 20.58 -6.09 12.69
CA GLY A 382 19.70 -5.34 11.79
C GLY A 382 18.20 -5.54 12.03
N VAL A 383 17.79 -6.22 13.12
CA VAL A 383 16.37 -6.44 13.47
C VAL A 383 16.10 -5.93 14.88
N ARG A 384 15.73 -4.66 14.98
CA ARG A 384 15.40 -3.96 16.22
C ARG A 384 13.96 -4.22 16.66
N TYR A 385 13.04 -4.16 15.70
CA TYR A 385 11.60 -4.30 15.94
C TYR A 385 11.14 -5.71 15.58
N ASP A 386 10.39 -6.33 16.48
CA ASP A 386 9.54 -7.45 16.08
C ASP A 386 8.31 -6.94 15.33
N VAL A 387 7.65 -7.82 14.59
CA VAL A 387 6.41 -7.50 13.87
C VAL A 387 5.25 -8.25 14.52
N GLU A 388 4.13 -7.58 14.71
CA GLU A 388 2.93 -8.12 15.36
C GLU A 388 3.19 -8.74 16.75
N ARG A 389 4.19 -8.24 17.48
CA ARG A 389 4.57 -8.74 18.81
C ARG A 389 4.91 -10.24 18.82
N THR A 390 5.44 -10.76 17.69
CA THR A 390 5.80 -12.19 17.54
C THR A 390 7.17 -12.54 18.09
N GLY A 391 7.98 -11.55 18.47
CA GLY A 391 9.40 -11.74 18.76
C GLY A 391 10.27 -11.96 17.51
N MET A 392 9.69 -11.83 16.31
CA MET A 392 10.34 -11.98 15.02
C MET A 392 10.17 -10.72 14.19
N GLY A 393 11.11 -10.42 13.30
CA GLY A 393 11.04 -9.26 12.42
C GLY A 393 11.71 -9.52 11.07
N PHE A 394 11.47 -8.63 10.11
CA PHE A 394 12.09 -8.73 8.80
C PHE A 394 13.50 -8.17 8.81
N LYS A 395 14.41 -8.90 8.16
CA LYS A 395 15.82 -8.52 7.92
C LYS A 395 16.04 -8.40 6.43
N THR A 396 16.61 -7.30 5.97
CA THR A 396 16.99 -7.12 4.56
C THR A 396 18.07 -8.15 4.16
N GLU A 397 17.78 -8.95 3.15
CA GLU A 397 18.71 -9.85 2.49
C GLU A 397 19.31 -9.21 1.22
N ALA A 398 18.47 -8.47 0.47
CA ALA A 398 18.90 -7.76 -0.73
C ALA A 398 18.07 -6.48 -0.93
N ARG A 399 18.74 -5.45 -1.45
CA ARG A 399 18.10 -4.25 -2.03
C ARG A 399 18.25 -4.33 -3.55
N ILE A 400 17.14 -4.22 -4.26
CA ILE A 400 17.09 -4.16 -5.71
C ILE A 400 16.76 -2.72 -6.10
N GLU A 401 17.64 -2.10 -6.85
CA GLU A 401 17.48 -0.68 -7.19
C GLU A 401 16.29 -0.45 -8.13
N ALA A 402 15.70 0.73 -8.04
CA ALA A 402 14.52 1.12 -8.82
C ALA A 402 14.68 0.87 -10.33
N LYS A 403 15.86 1.19 -10.88
CA LYS A 403 16.19 0.97 -12.30
C LYS A 403 16.18 -0.50 -12.73
N ASP A 404 16.47 -1.43 -11.80
CA ASP A 404 16.57 -2.87 -12.07
C ASP A 404 15.19 -3.57 -12.02
N THR A 405 14.16 -2.86 -11.55
CA THR A 405 12.77 -3.32 -11.50
C THR A 405 11.84 -2.54 -12.42
N ALA A 406 12.28 -1.39 -12.93
CA ALA A 406 11.52 -0.60 -13.89
C ALA A 406 11.43 -1.36 -15.23
N LEU A 407 10.21 -1.79 -15.58
CA LEU A 407 9.95 -2.53 -16.81
C LEU A 407 9.45 -1.59 -17.92
N PRO A 408 9.62 -1.95 -19.20
CA PRO A 408 8.97 -1.26 -20.31
C PRO A 408 7.46 -1.25 -20.13
N THR A 409 6.79 -0.22 -20.66
CA THR A 409 5.33 -0.14 -20.64
C THR A 409 4.74 -0.19 -22.05
N THR A 410 3.54 -0.76 -22.15
CA THR A 410 2.70 -0.75 -23.36
C THR A 410 1.59 0.30 -23.28
N CYS A 411 1.59 1.13 -22.22
CA CYS A 411 0.57 2.15 -21.99
C CYS A 411 0.47 3.14 -23.15
N LYS A 412 -0.75 3.35 -23.63
CA LYS A 412 -1.11 4.39 -24.60
C LYS A 412 -2.20 5.25 -23.99
N MET A 413 -1.79 6.07 -23.02
CA MET A 413 -2.70 6.85 -22.21
C MET A 413 -3.30 8.02 -22.99
N GLU A 414 -4.62 8.08 -23.04
CA GLU A 414 -5.36 9.28 -23.48
C GLU A 414 -5.40 10.31 -22.34
N ARG A 415 -5.04 11.55 -22.67
CA ARG A 415 -5.04 12.67 -21.71
C ARG A 415 -6.15 13.66 -22.06
N PRO A 416 -6.87 14.22 -21.07
CA PRO A 416 -7.91 15.23 -21.30
C PRO A 416 -7.35 16.58 -21.79
#